data_74013a416fae98cd851e2bd40b005d5b
#
_entry.id   74013a416fae98cd851e2bd40b005d5b
#
_cell.length_a   1.000
_cell.length_b   1.000
_cell.length_c   1.000
_cell.angle_alpha   90.00
_cell.angle_beta   90.00
_cell.angle_gamma   90.00
#
_symmetry.space_group_name_H-M   'P 1'
#
loop_
_entity.id
_entity.type
_entity.pdbx_description
1 polymer ?
#
loop_
_entity_poly.entity_id
_entity_poly.type
_entity_poly.pdbx_seq_one_letter_code
_entity_poly.pdbx_strand_id
1 'polypeptide(L)'
;MKKNILVLAASLFCLITFEGMSQNKTKVIAHRGAWKNTGATENSIAALENAIKLNCYGSEFDVHMSADSVLFVNHDHSIQGTDIEKATAEELSKIKLGNGETLPTLESYLKTGGKQKKTRLILEIKTSAVSKERSLALTKKCVEMVKKLNVEKITDYIAFDYDVCLKVKQLAPKAHVEYLNGDKTPAEILAAGLSGIDYHYSVYKKNENYIEEMHKEKLTTNAWTVNDKSTMQWFIDKKIDFITTNEPEQLIELLK
;
A
#
# COMPACT_ATOMS: atom_id res chain seq x y z
N MET A 1 27.60 62.11 48.60
CA MET A 1 26.65 60.97 48.43
C MET A 1 26.63 60.59 46.95
N LYS A 2 27.36 59.52 46.60
CA LYS A 2 27.35 58.98 45.20
C LYS A 2 26.45 57.75 45.20
N LYS A 3 25.37 57.78 44.39
CA LYS A 3 24.46 56.67 44.19
C LYS A 3 25.07 55.76 43.08
N ASN A 4 25.43 54.53 43.40
CA ASN A 4 25.77 53.51 42.44
C ASN A 4 24.50 52.91 41.86
N ILE A 5 24.33 53.00 40.54
CA ILE A 5 23.26 52.32 39.80
C ILE A 5 23.84 51.01 39.30
N LEU A 6 23.31 49.92 39.83
CA LEU A 6 23.66 48.56 39.40
C LEU A 6 22.80 48.21 38.21
N VAL A 7 23.39 48.07 37.03
CA VAL A 7 22.71 47.64 35.80
C VAL A 7 22.79 46.12 35.77
N LEU A 8 21.65 45.48 35.94
CA LEU A 8 21.49 44.01 35.85
C LEU A 8 21.24 43.67 34.38
N ALA A 9 22.21 43.11 33.69
CA ALA A 9 22.07 42.59 32.34
C ALA A 9 21.43 41.19 32.41
N ALA A 10 20.15 41.08 32.04
CA ALA A 10 19.47 39.80 31.92
C ALA A 10 19.80 39.19 30.55
N SER A 11 20.68 38.17 30.53
CA SER A 11 20.96 37.37 29.35
C SER A 11 19.79 36.44 29.07
N LEU A 12 19.03 36.73 28.05
CA LEU A 12 17.94 35.88 27.55
C LEU A 12 18.58 34.69 26.77
N PHE A 13 18.75 33.55 27.44
CA PHE A 13 19.18 32.32 26.79
C PHE A 13 17.98 31.75 26.01
N CYS A 14 17.96 31.97 24.68
CA CYS A 14 16.99 31.38 23.80
C CYS A 14 17.34 29.89 23.67
N LEU A 15 16.68 29.02 24.45
CA LEU A 15 16.70 27.58 24.26
C LEU A 15 15.98 27.24 22.96
N ILE A 16 16.74 27.11 21.88
CA ILE A 16 16.25 26.48 20.65
C ILE A 16 16.07 24.99 20.98
N THR A 17 14.88 24.59 21.36
CA THR A 17 14.50 23.19 21.39
C THR A 17 14.49 22.70 19.94
N PHE A 18 15.54 22.00 19.54
CA PHE A 18 15.47 21.10 18.39
C PHE A 18 14.39 20.05 18.75
N GLU A 19 13.16 20.27 18.33
CA GLU A 19 12.19 19.20 18.25
C GLU A 19 12.80 18.17 17.29
N GLY A 20 13.31 17.08 17.86
CA GLY A 20 13.77 15.94 17.09
C GLY A 20 12.60 15.46 16.27
N MET A 21 12.62 15.76 14.96
CA MET A 21 11.70 15.11 14.00
C MET A 21 11.88 13.61 14.23
N SER A 22 10.87 12.97 14.81
CA SER A 22 10.80 11.51 14.85
C SER A 22 10.99 11.03 13.43
N GLN A 23 12.16 10.46 13.14
CA GLN A 23 12.45 9.91 11.82
C GLN A 23 11.42 8.81 11.60
N ASN A 24 10.48 9.01 10.68
CA ASN A 24 9.57 7.96 10.25
C ASN A 24 10.43 6.80 9.74
N LYS A 25 10.46 5.72 10.51
CA LYS A 25 11.18 4.51 10.13
C LYS A 25 10.43 3.87 8.96
N THR A 26 11.14 3.52 7.89
CA THR A 26 10.59 2.77 6.76
C THR A 26 9.78 1.56 7.23
N LYS A 27 8.64 1.31 6.62
CA LYS A 27 7.69 0.26 7.02
C LYS A 27 7.59 -0.81 5.93
N VAL A 28 7.31 -2.03 6.37
CA VAL A 28 7.27 -3.23 5.50
C VAL A 28 5.86 -3.49 5.00
N ILE A 29 5.69 -3.59 3.68
CA ILE A 29 4.49 -4.11 3.04
C ILE A 29 4.83 -5.46 2.39
N ALA A 30 4.11 -6.51 2.77
CA ALA A 30 4.26 -7.83 2.19
C ALA A 30 3.50 -7.89 0.86
N HIS A 31 4.22 -8.00 -0.26
CA HIS A 31 3.69 -8.07 -1.63
C HIS A 31 2.93 -9.39 -1.83
N ARG A 32 1.63 -9.31 -2.10
CA ARG A 32 0.70 -10.46 -2.19
C ARG A 32 0.67 -11.30 -0.92
N GLY A 33 0.89 -10.64 0.26
CA GLY A 33 1.08 -11.30 1.54
C GLY A 33 2.50 -11.85 1.77
N ALA A 34 2.72 -12.48 2.93
CA ALA A 34 3.99 -13.14 3.25
C ALA A 34 3.90 -14.63 2.85
N TRP A 35 4.23 -14.94 1.63
CA TRP A 35 4.03 -16.26 1.02
C TRP A 35 5.34 -17.02 0.76
N LYS A 36 6.37 -16.33 0.29
CA LYS A 36 7.55 -16.95 -0.33
C LYS A 36 8.30 -17.91 0.58
N ASN A 37 8.47 -17.56 1.85
CA ASN A 37 9.24 -18.34 2.82
C ASN A 37 8.37 -19.10 3.82
N THR A 38 7.05 -19.19 3.60
CA THR A 38 6.08 -19.70 4.57
C THR A 38 5.30 -20.93 4.10
N GLY A 39 5.48 -21.34 2.84
CA GLY A 39 4.69 -22.39 2.20
C GLY A 39 3.26 -21.97 1.80
N ALA A 40 2.89 -20.71 1.99
CA ALA A 40 1.64 -20.15 1.48
C ALA A 40 1.75 -19.89 -0.03
N THR A 41 0.60 -19.75 -0.69
CA THR A 41 0.54 -19.21 -2.06
C THR A 41 0.34 -17.71 -2.00
N GLU A 42 0.92 -16.94 -2.92
CA GLU A 42 0.65 -15.51 -3.04
C GLU A 42 -0.85 -15.24 -3.13
N ASN A 43 -1.32 -14.10 -2.60
CA ASN A 43 -2.73 -13.72 -2.60
C ASN A 43 -3.68 -14.69 -1.84
N SER A 44 -3.15 -15.69 -1.13
CA SER A 44 -3.95 -16.60 -0.30
C SER A 44 -4.31 -16.01 1.07
N ILE A 45 -5.28 -16.59 1.73
CA ILE A 45 -5.61 -16.23 3.12
C ILE A 45 -4.42 -16.52 4.05
N ALA A 46 -3.72 -17.64 3.85
CA ALA A 46 -2.52 -17.97 4.62
C ALA A 46 -1.41 -16.93 4.45
N ALA A 47 -1.20 -16.40 3.24
CA ALA A 47 -0.21 -15.33 3.00
C ALA A 47 -0.55 -14.04 3.75
N LEU A 48 -1.83 -13.65 3.79
CA LEU A 48 -2.31 -12.54 4.62
C LEU A 48 -2.06 -12.80 6.11
N GLU A 49 -2.43 -13.99 6.62
CA GLU A 49 -2.25 -14.35 8.02
C GLU A 49 -0.78 -14.37 8.43
N ASN A 50 0.11 -14.79 7.53
CA ASN A 50 1.56 -14.73 7.76
C ASN A 50 2.08 -13.30 7.80
N ALA A 51 1.61 -12.40 6.93
CA ALA A 51 1.97 -10.98 7.00
C ALA A 51 1.51 -10.33 8.32
N ILE A 52 0.31 -10.69 8.80
CA ILE A 52 -0.21 -10.28 10.12
C ILE A 52 0.68 -10.82 11.25
N LYS A 53 1.07 -12.08 11.18
CA LYS A 53 1.93 -12.76 12.17
C LYS A 53 3.33 -12.16 12.26
N LEU A 54 3.89 -11.75 11.10
CA LEU A 54 5.16 -11.03 11.02
C LEU A 54 5.06 -9.57 11.50
N ASN A 55 3.86 -9.07 11.81
CA ASN A 55 3.59 -7.66 12.12
C ASN A 55 4.05 -6.72 10.99
N CYS A 56 3.90 -7.10 9.73
CA CYS A 56 4.08 -6.20 8.61
C CYS A 56 3.12 -5.00 8.76
N TYR A 57 3.57 -3.82 8.34
CA TYR A 57 2.70 -2.63 8.29
C TYR A 57 1.49 -2.87 7.39
N GLY A 58 1.71 -3.50 6.23
CA GLY A 58 0.66 -3.83 5.28
C GLY A 58 0.84 -5.21 4.65
N SER A 59 -0.28 -5.78 4.21
CA SER A 59 -0.34 -6.91 3.29
C SER A 59 -1.01 -6.41 2.02
N GLU A 60 -0.27 -6.41 0.93
CA GLU A 60 -0.79 -6.03 -0.37
C GLU A 60 -1.45 -7.24 -1.03
N PHE A 61 -2.47 -7.01 -1.85
CA PHE A 61 -3.22 -8.04 -2.57
C PHE A 61 -4.01 -7.44 -3.75
N ASP A 62 -4.23 -8.25 -4.77
CA ASP A 62 -4.77 -7.87 -6.08
C ASP A 62 -6.22 -8.30 -6.26
N VAL A 63 -7.08 -7.44 -6.82
CA VAL A 63 -8.51 -7.73 -6.97
C VAL A 63 -8.97 -7.62 -8.42
N HIS A 64 -9.61 -8.70 -8.90
CA HIS A 64 -10.33 -8.79 -10.17
C HIS A 64 -11.82 -9.03 -9.96
N MET A 65 -12.61 -8.88 -11.04
CA MET A 65 -14.04 -9.12 -11.03
C MET A 65 -14.43 -10.19 -12.06
N SER A 66 -15.11 -11.25 -11.62
CA SER A 66 -15.67 -12.32 -12.48
C SER A 66 -16.73 -11.82 -13.47
N ALA A 67 -17.12 -12.66 -14.44
CA ALA A 67 -18.15 -12.33 -15.42
C ALA A 67 -19.49 -11.93 -14.77
N ASP A 68 -19.87 -12.60 -13.68
CA ASP A 68 -21.08 -12.35 -12.90
C ASP A 68 -20.85 -11.40 -11.71
N SER A 69 -19.76 -10.63 -11.77
CA SER A 69 -19.47 -9.50 -10.87
C SER A 69 -19.15 -9.84 -9.42
N VAL A 70 -18.63 -11.01 -9.14
CA VAL A 70 -18.02 -11.36 -7.85
C VAL A 70 -16.54 -10.98 -7.84
N LEU A 71 -16.02 -10.51 -6.71
CA LEU A 71 -14.64 -10.04 -6.58
C LEU A 71 -13.75 -11.16 -6.06
N PHE A 72 -12.65 -11.44 -6.76
CA PHE A 72 -11.66 -12.47 -6.42
C PHE A 72 -10.27 -11.87 -6.25
N VAL A 73 -9.45 -12.52 -5.41
CA VAL A 73 -8.09 -12.09 -5.11
C VAL A 73 -7.10 -12.92 -5.91
N ASN A 74 -6.44 -12.31 -6.90
CA ASN A 74 -5.44 -12.91 -7.76
C ASN A 74 -4.64 -11.83 -8.49
N HIS A 75 -3.37 -12.03 -8.77
CA HIS A 75 -2.55 -11.03 -9.47
C HIS A 75 -2.84 -10.99 -10.97
N ASP A 76 -2.78 -12.13 -11.64
CA ASP A 76 -2.91 -12.19 -13.09
C ASP A 76 -4.38 -12.15 -13.53
N HIS A 77 -4.63 -11.72 -14.78
CA HIS A 77 -5.97 -11.76 -15.38
C HIS A 77 -6.53 -13.17 -15.52
N SER A 78 -5.67 -14.18 -15.40
CA SER A 78 -6.06 -15.59 -15.46
C SER A 78 -5.40 -16.39 -14.35
N ILE A 79 -6.02 -17.50 -13.97
CA ILE A 79 -5.49 -18.48 -13.03
C ILE A 79 -5.70 -19.89 -13.57
N GLN A 80 -4.63 -20.68 -13.65
CA GLN A 80 -4.64 -22.06 -14.18
C GLN A 80 -5.34 -22.17 -15.55
N GLY A 81 -5.12 -21.18 -16.42
CA GLY A 81 -5.70 -21.11 -17.77
C GLY A 81 -7.14 -20.57 -17.82
N THR A 82 -7.76 -20.24 -16.68
CA THR A 82 -9.10 -19.67 -16.60
C THR A 82 -9.02 -18.13 -16.53
N ASP A 83 -9.58 -17.42 -17.50
CA ASP A 83 -9.70 -15.96 -17.52
C ASP A 83 -10.75 -15.52 -16.48
N ILE A 84 -10.32 -14.75 -15.49
CA ILE A 84 -11.18 -14.37 -14.34
C ILE A 84 -12.37 -13.51 -14.80
N GLU A 85 -12.15 -12.60 -15.74
CA GLU A 85 -13.21 -11.68 -16.19
C GLU A 85 -14.26 -12.35 -17.08
N LYS A 86 -13.98 -13.56 -17.60
CA LYS A 86 -14.88 -14.36 -18.45
C LYS A 86 -15.54 -15.52 -17.70
N ALA A 87 -14.94 -15.96 -16.58
CA ALA A 87 -15.46 -17.04 -15.77
C ALA A 87 -16.51 -16.55 -14.76
N THR A 88 -17.44 -17.44 -14.42
CA THR A 88 -18.41 -17.22 -13.34
C THR A 88 -17.78 -17.42 -11.97
N ALA A 89 -18.40 -16.88 -10.93
CA ALA A 89 -17.97 -17.09 -9.55
C ALA A 89 -18.03 -18.59 -9.16
N GLU A 90 -18.97 -19.34 -9.68
CA GLU A 90 -19.07 -20.78 -9.44
C GLU A 90 -17.85 -21.53 -10.01
N GLU A 91 -17.42 -21.19 -11.22
CA GLU A 91 -16.21 -21.78 -11.84
C GLU A 91 -14.95 -21.44 -11.07
N LEU A 92 -14.77 -20.15 -10.74
CA LEU A 92 -13.60 -19.66 -10.01
C LEU A 92 -13.50 -20.23 -8.59
N SER A 93 -14.64 -20.46 -7.91
CA SER A 93 -14.67 -21.02 -6.55
C SER A 93 -14.22 -22.49 -6.48
N LYS A 94 -14.12 -23.18 -7.62
CA LYS A 94 -13.61 -24.58 -7.70
C LYS A 94 -12.07 -24.63 -7.80
N ILE A 95 -11.41 -23.50 -8.11
CA ILE A 95 -9.97 -23.42 -8.31
C ILE A 95 -9.26 -23.54 -6.95
N LYS A 96 -8.24 -24.43 -6.91
CA LYS A 96 -7.38 -24.62 -5.75
C LYS A 96 -6.03 -23.98 -6.00
N LEU A 97 -5.56 -23.18 -5.04
CA LEU A 97 -4.22 -22.60 -5.02
C LEU A 97 -3.16 -23.68 -4.71
N GLY A 98 -1.90 -23.37 -4.94
CA GLY A 98 -0.79 -24.28 -4.71
C GLY A 98 -0.67 -24.82 -3.28
N ASN A 99 -1.16 -24.09 -2.28
CA ASN A 99 -1.23 -24.51 -0.88
C ASN A 99 -2.54 -25.23 -0.51
N GLY A 100 -3.40 -25.56 -1.49
CA GLY A 100 -4.67 -26.27 -1.31
C GLY A 100 -5.86 -25.40 -0.91
N GLU A 101 -5.67 -24.11 -0.62
CA GLU A 101 -6.77 -23.18 -0.38
C GLU A 101 -7.62 -23.00 -1.66
N THR A 102 -8.87 -22.61 -1.50
CA THR A 102 -9.70 -22.15 -2.61
C THR A 102 -9.33 -20.71 -2.96
N LEU A 103 -9.39 -20.33 -4.25
CA LEU A 103 -9.18 -18.97 -4.70
C LEU A 103 -10.05 -18.00 -3.85
N PRO A 104 -9.45 -17.05 -3.12
CA PRO A 104 -10.20 -16.22 -2.19
C PRO A 104 -11.11 -15.22 -2.91
N THR A 105 -12.31 -15.01 -2.39
CA THR A 105 -13.08 -13.82 -2.72
C THR A 105 -12.57 -12.62 -1.92
N LEU A 106 -12.79 -11.40 -2.44
CA LEU A 106 -12.51 -10.18 -1.67
C LEU A 106 -13.22 -10.19 -0.31
N GLU A 107 -14.47 -10.67 -0.27
CA GLU A 107 -15.23 -10.73 0.98
C GLU A 107 -14.55 -11.62 2.02
N SER A 108 -14.07 -12.81 1.64
CA SER A 108 -13.37 -13.72 2.55
C SER A 108 -12.03 -13.14 3.03
N TYR A 109 -11.30 -12.48 2.12
CA TYR A 109 -10.02 -11.85 2.41
C TYR A 109 -10.17 -10.69 3.40
N LEU A 110 -11.09 -9.76 3.14
CA LEU A 110 -11.38 -8.63 4.03
C LEU A 110 -11.95 -9.06 5.38
N LYS A 111 -12.79 -10.11 5.43
CA LYS A 111 -13.27 -10.69 6.71
C LYS A 111 -12.13 -11.23 7.54
N THR A 112 -11.13 -11.86 6.94
CA THR A 112 -9.95 -12.35 7.67
C THR A 112 -9.08 -11.20 8.14
N GLY A 113 -8.74 -10.25 7.26
CA GLY A 113 -7.94 -9.09 7.61
C GLY A 113 -8.60 -8.18 8.65
N GLY A 114 -9.94 -8.08 8.64
CA GLY A 114 -10.70 -7.27 9.57
C GLY A 114 -10.74 -7.78 11.02
N LYS A 115 -10.28 -9.02 11.29
CA LYS A 115 -10.16 -9.57 12.65
C LYS A 115 -9.09 -8.88 13.49
N GLN A 116 -8.24 -8.07 12.88
CA GLN A 116 -7.15 -7.34 13.52
C GLN A 116 -7.12 -5.88 13.01
N LYS A 117 -6.25 -5.02 13.59
CA LYS A 117 -6.18 -3.58 13.26
C LYS A 117 -4.74 -3.07 13.11
N LYS A 118 -3.74 -3.94 13.14
CA LYS A 118 -2.32 -3.56 13.10
C LYS A 118 -1.76 -3.57 11.70
N THR A 119 -1.99 -4.66 10.93
CA THR A 119 -1.55 -4.80 9.55
C THR A 119 -2.62 -4.23 8.62
N ARG A 120 -2.25 -3.26 7.79
CA ARG A 120 -3.16 -2.65 6.81
C ARG A 120 -3.41 -3.60 5.65
N LEU A 121 -4.54 -3.42 5.02
CA LEU A 121 -4.97 -4.13 3.81
C LEU A 121 -4.71 -3.20 2.63
N ILE A 122 -3.66 -3.47 1.84
CA ILE A 122 -3.29 -2.66 0.69
C ILE A 122 -3.92 -3.30 -0.54
N LEU A 123 -5.06 -2.75 -0.97
CA LEU A 123 -5.90 -3.31 -2.02
C LEU A 123 -5.51 -2.74 -3.37
N GLU A 124 -4.89 -3.54 -4.24
CA GLU A 124 -4.72 -3.19 -5.65
C GLU A 124 -5.99 -3.47 -6.43
N ILE A 125 -6.57 -2.43 -7.04
CA ILE A 125 -7.68 -2.56 -7.97
C ILE A 125 -7.09 -2.76 -9.36
N LYS A 126 -7.17 -3.98 -9.88
CA LYS A 126 -6.62 -4.31 -11.21
C LYS A 126 -7.42 -3.62 -12.32
N THR A 127 -6.71 -3.14 -13.33
CA THR A 127 -7.37 -2.59 -14.53
C THR A 127 -8.03 -3.72 -15.31
N SER A 128 -9.31 -3.58 -15.65
CA SER A 128 -10.02 -4.54 -16.48
C SER A 128 -9.44 -4.57 -17.90
N ALA A 129 -9.23 -5.76 -18.42
CA ALA A 129 -8.85 -5.96 -19.83
C ALA A 129 -10.05 -5.78 -20.79
N VAL A 130 -11.28 -5.72 -20.27
CA VAL A 130 -12.51 -5.62 -21.08
C VAL A 130 -12.84 -4.18 -21.42
N SER A 131 -12.91 -3.27 -20.43
CA SER A 131 -13.19 -1.85 -20.67
C SER A 131 -12.89 -0.98 -19.44
N LYS A 132 -12.79 0.33 -19.67
CA LYS A 132 -12.68 1.35 -18.62
C LYS A 132 -13.90 1.33 -17.69
N GLU A 133 -15.10 1.23 -18.23
CA GLU A 133 -16.35 1.19 -17.45
C GLU A 133 -16.35 0.01 -16.48
N ARG A 134 -15.77 -1.13 -16.92
CA ARG A 134 -15.65 -2.31 -16.07
C ARG A 134 -14.62 -2.10 -14.96
N SER A 135 -13.48 -1.41 -15.21
CA SER A 135 -12.53 -1.00 -14.17
C SER A 135 -13.22 -0.11 -13.13
N LEU A 136 -14.01 0.87 -13.56
CA LEU A 136 -14.75 1.76 -12.66
C LEU A 136 -15.88 1.03 -11.89
N ALA A 137 -16.51 0.03 -12.49
CA ALA A 137 -17.48 -0.83 -11.81
C ALA A 137 -16.83 -1.71 -10.74
N LEU A 138 -15.66 -2.32 -11.06
CA LEU A 138 -14.83 -3.03 -10.09
C LEU A 138 -14.44 -2.12 -8.91
N THR A 139 -13.97 -0.91 -9.20
CA THR A 139 -13.61 0.10 -8.19
C THR A 139 -14.79 0.37 -7.23
N LYS A 140 -15.97 0.63 -7.76
CA LYS A 140 -17.17 0.86 -6.96
C LYS A 140 -17.46 -0.32 -6.04
N LYS A 141 -17.43 -1.54 -6.56
CA LYS A 141 -17.69 -2.77 -5.78
C LYS A 141 -16.64 -2.99 -4.68
N CYS A 142 -15.35 -2.73 -4.95
CA CYS A 142 -14.29 -2.80 -3.94
C CYS A 142 -14.57 -1.83 -2.77
N VAL A 143 -14.84 -0.56 -3.08
CA VAL A 143 -15.13 0.46 -2.06
C VAL A 143 -16.40 0.12 -1.27
N GLU A 144 -17.45 -0.35 -1.93
CA GLU A 144 -18.69 -0.78 -1.27
C GLU A 144 -18.46 -1.99 -0.35
N MET A 145 -17.65 -2.97 -0.76
CA MET A 145 -17.31 -4.14 0.06
C MET A 145 -16.52 -3.76 1.31
N VAL A 146 -15.51 -2.89 1.16
CA VAL A 146 -14.72 -2.36 2.28
C VAL A 146 -15.63 -1.65 3.29
N LYS A 147 -16.56 -0.80 2.84
CA LYS A 147 -17.55 -0.13 3.69
C LYS A 147 -18.50 -1.13 4.36
N LYS A 148 -19.06 -2.08 3.60
CA LYS A 148 -19.98 -3.12 4.10
C LYS A 148 -19.37 -3.90 5.26
N LEU A 149 -18.05 -4.16 5.21
CA LEU A 149 -17.33 -4.95 6.21
C LEU A 149 -16.71 -4.11 7.33
N ASN A 150 -16.88 -2.76 7.30
CA ASN A 150 -16.35 -1.81 8.29
C ASN A 150 -14.82 -1.91 8.45
N VAL A 151 -14.07 -2.07 7.35
CA VAL A 151 -12.61 -2.18 7.34
C VAL A 151 -11.91 -0.96 6.70
N GLU A 152 -12.63 0.15 6.45
CA GLU A 152 -12.10 1.37 5.81
C GLU A 152 -10.87 1.93 6.54
N LYS A 153 -10.86 1.85 7.86
CA LYS A 153 -9.77 2.41 8.69
C LYS A 153 -8.44 1.70 8.52
N ILE A 154 -8.46 0.47 8.03
CA ILE A 154 -7.28 -0.36 7.83
C ILE A 154 -7.04 -0.71 6.35
N THR A 155 -7.84 -0.17 5.42
CA THR A 155 -7.71 -0.43 3.98
C THR A 155 -7.16 0.80 3.28
N ASP A 156 -6.08 0.62 2.51
CA ASP A 156 -5.53 1.56 1.56
C ASP A 156 -5.75 1.02 0.15
N TYR A 157 -5.79 1.90 -0.84
CA TYR A 157 -6.02 1.53 -2.23
C TYR A 157 -4.83 1.91 -3.10
N ILE A 158 -4.49 1.05 -4.03
CA ILE A 158 -3.49 1.31 -5.05
C ILE A 158 -4.01 0.89 -6.42
N ALA A 159 -3.58 1.55 -7.48
CA ALA A 159 -3.96 1.18 -8.85
C ALA A 159 -2.99 1.75 -9.89
N PHE A 160 -2.82 1.03 -11.00
CA PHE A 160 -2.11 1.50 -12.20
C PHE A 160 -2.97 2.45 -13.04
N ASP A 161 -4.27 2.30 -13.01
CA ASP A 161 -5.19 3.19 -13.74
C ASP A 161 -5.48 4.44 -12.90
N TYR A 162 -5.10 5.61 -13.45
CA TYR A 162 -5.29 6.89 -12.77
C TYR A 162 -6.76 7.23 -12.52
N ASP A 163 -7.66 6.89 -13.47
CA ASP A 163 -9.09 7.10 -13.30
C ASP A 163 -9.68 6.22 -12.19
N VAL A 164 -9.12 5.04 -11.96
CA VAL A 164 -9.45 4.17 -10.81
C VAL A 164 -9.08 4.87 -9.50
N CYS A 165 -7.88 5.46 -9.39
CA CYS A 165 -7.47 6.23 -8.21
C CYS A 165 -8.41 7.40 -7.94
N LEU A 166 -8.73 8.19 -8.97
CA LEU A 166 -9.68 9.30 -8.86
C LEU A 166 -11.08 8.82 -8.47
N LYS A 167 -11.51 7.68 -9.01
CA LYS A 167 -12.81 7.08 -8.66
C LYS A 167 -12.87 6.64 -7.20
N VAL A 168 -11.80 6.05 -6.65
CA VAL A 168 -11.72 5.74 -5.21
C VAL A 168 -11.86 7.02 -4.38
N LYS A 169 -11.12 8.09 -4.71
CA LYS A 169 -11.21 9.38 -4.00
C LYS A 169 -12.59 9.99 -4.08
N GLN A 170 -13.28 9.86 -5.22
CA GLN A 170 -14.67 10.30 -5.36
C GLN A 170 -15.63 9.54 -4.43
N LEU A 171 -15.48 8.21 -4.32
CA LEU A 171 -16.37 7.34 -3.54
C LEU A 171 -16.02 7.30 -2.05
N ALA A 172 -14.75 7.51 -1.71
CA ALA A 172 -14.20 7.49 -0.37
C ALA A 172 -13.15 8.61 -0.18
N PRO A 173 -13.55 9.88 -0.03
CA PRO A 173 -12.62 11.03 -0.03
C PRO A 173 -11.51 10.97 1.04
N LYS A 174 -11.75 10.26 2.14
CA LYS A 174 -10.79 10.08 3.24
C LYS A 174 -9.89 8.85 3.08
N ALA A 175 -10.10 8.03 2.06
CA ALA A 175 -9.28 6.84 1.82
C ALA A 175 -7.84 7.26 1.47
N HIS A 176 -6.87 6.49 1.95
CA HIS A 176 -5.50 6.55 1.46
C HIS A 176 -5.44 5.88 0.10
N VAL A 177 -4.95 6.61 -0.90
CA VAL A 177 -4.88 6.14 -2.30
C VAL A 177 -3.54 6.53 -2.88
N GLU A 178 -2.78 5.56 -3.37
CA GLU A 178 -1.51 5.77 -4.05
C GLU A 178 -1.57 5.29 -5.51
N TYR A 179 -0.84 5.98 -6.37
CA TYR A 179 -0.77 5.69 -7.80
C TYR A 179 0.46 4.86 -8.13
N LEU A 180 0.31 3.84 -9.03
CA LEU A 180 1.34 2.83 -9.29
C LEU A 180 2.17 3.08 -10.56
N ASN A 181 1.61 3.71 -11.62
CA ASN A 181 2.16 3.62 -12.98
C ASN A 181 3.49 4.37 -13.21
N GLY A 182 3.86 5.31 -12.34
CA GLY A 182 5.17 5.98 -12.41
C GLY A 182 5.31 7.10 -13.44
N ASP A 183 4.22 7.48 -14.12
CA ASP A 183 4.18 8.50 -15.19
C ASP A 183 3.67 9.87 -14.71
N LYS A 184 3.34 10.03 -13.42
CA LYS A 184 2.91 11.27 -12.79
C LYS A 184 3.97 11.83 -11.88
N THR A 185 4.13 13.16 -11.94
CA THR A 185 5.01 13.91 -11.05
C THR A 185 4.38 14.11 -9.67
N PRO A 186 5.18 14.39 -8.62
CA PRO A 186 4.65 14.76 -7.30
C PRO A 186 3.60 15.89 -7.34
N ALA A 187 3.79 16.88 -8.18
CA ALA A 187 2.83 17.99 -8.33
C ALA A 187 1.48 17.56 -8.91
N GLU A 188 1.48 16.61 -9.89
CA GLU A 188 0.24 16.07 -10.44
C GLU A 188 -0.51 15.20 -9.41
N ILE A 189 0.22 14.44 -8.59
CA ILE A 189 -0.34 13.61 -7.51
C ILE A 189 -1.00 14.48 -6.45
N LEU A 190 -0.32 15.56 -6.03
CA LEU A 190 -0.86 16.56 -5.10
C LEU A 190 -2.14 17.21 -5.66
N ALA A 191 -2.09 17.68 -6.91
CA ALA A 191 -3.23 18.33 -7.57
C ALA A 191 -4.45 17.40 -7.69
N ALA A 192 -4.24 16.09 -7.83
CA ALA A 192 -5.30 15.08 -7.85
C ALA A 192 -5.88 14.76 -6.48
N GLY A 193 -5.29 15.24 -5.39
CA GLY A 193 -5.69 14.93 -4.02
C GLY A 193 -5.44 13.46 -3.64
N LEU A 194 -4.50 12.79 -4.32
CA LEU A 194 -4.03 11.46 -3.95
C LEU A 194 -3.15 11.53 -2.70
N SER A 195 -2.98 10.41 -2.03
CA SER A 195 -2.26 10.35 -0.75
C SER A 195 -0.76 10.15 -0.93
N GLY A 196 -0.33 9.62 -2.08
CA GLY A 196 1.06 9.30 -2.33
C GLY A 196 1.29 8.61 -3.67
N ILE A 197 2.52 8.14 -3.82
CA ILE A 197 2.98 7.32 -4.95
C ILE A 197 3.50 5.97 -4.45
N ASP A 198 3.12 4.92 -5.15
CA ASP A 198 3.66 3.57 -4.99
C ASP A 198 4.28 3.15 -6.32
N TYR A 199 5.55 3.54 -6.54
CA TYR A 199 6.17 3.39 -7.84
C TYR A 199 7.19 2.25 -7.89
N HIS A 200 7.34 1.67 -9.08
CA HIS A 200 8.42 0.74 -9.33
C HIS A 200 9.76 1.38 -8.95
N TYR A 201 10.63 0.66 -8.25
CA TYR A 201 11.88 1.18 -7.70
C TYR A 201 12.78 1.89 -8.74
N SER A 202 12.69 1.50 -10.02
CA SER A 202 13.47 2.14 -11.09
C SER A 202 13.03 3.57 -11.41
N VAL A 203 11.79 3.96 -11.06
CA VAL A 203 11.30 5.34 -11.21
C VAL A 203 12.04 6.25 -10.25
N TYR A 204 12.19 5.83 -8.99
CA TYR A 204 12.96 6.57 -7.99
C TYR A 204 14.45 6.65 -8.32
N LYS A 205 15.04 5.59 -8.92
CA LYS A 205 16.43 5.61 -9.39
C LYS A 205 16.68 6.64 -10.48
N LYS A 206 15.64 6.97 -11.28
CA LYS A 206 15.70 8.03 -12.32
C LYS A 206 15.33 9.42 -11.78
N ASN A 207 14.56 9.47 -10.68
CA ASN A 207 14.01 10.70 -10.10
C ASN A 207 14.28 10.69 -8.58
N GLU A 208 15.55 10.77 -8.19
CA GLU A 208 15.97 10.60 -6.79
C GLU A 208 15.39 11.63 -5.82
N ASN A 209 14.94 12.77 -6.34
CA ASN A 209 14.29 13.83 -5.58
C ASN A 209 12.81 13.57 -5.24
N TYR A 210 12.15 12.57 -5.88
CA TYR A 210 10.70 12.34 -5.69
C TYR A 210 10.34 12.05 -4.24
N ILE A 211 11.16 11.31 -3.50
CA ILE A 211 10.90 11.03 -2.06
C ILE A 211 10.86 12.35 -1.28
N GLU A 212 11.84 13.22 -1.47
CA GLU A 212 11.91 14.51 -0.78
C GLU A 212 10.79 15.45 -1.19
N GLU A 213 10.45 15.51 -2.49
CA GLU A 213 9.35 16.33 -3.00
C GLU A 213 8.01 15.89 -2.42
N MET A 214 7.73 14.57 -2.39
CA MET A 214 6.51 14.03 -1.79
C MET A 214 6.41 14.37 -0.30
N HIS A 215 7.51 14.21 0.45
CA HIS A 215 7.53 14.52 1.88
C HIS A 215 7.32 16.02 2.18
N LYS A 216 7.82 16.93 1.35
CA LYS A 216 7.54 18.39 1.47
C LYS A 216 6.05 18.67 1.43
N GLU A 217 5.31 17.94 0.61
CA GLU A 217 3.86 18.05 0.48
C GLU A 217 3.08 17.15 1.43
N LYS A 218 3.77 16.45 2.36
CA LYS A 218 3.19 15.49 3.32
C LYS A 218 2.48 14.32 2.64
N LEU A 219 2.93 13.93 1.46
CA LEU A 219 2.48 12.78 0.70
C LEU A 219 3.39 11.58 0.98
N THR A 220 2.85 10.38 0.89
CA THR A 220 3.58 9.14 1.15
C THR A 220 4.30 8.61 -0.10
N THR A 221 5.34 7.81 0.17
CA THR A 221 6.16 7.15 -0.86
C THR A 221 6.29 5.66 -0.57
N ASN A 222 6.05 4.84 -1.58
CA ASN A 222 6.24 3.40 -1.54
C ASN A 222 7.02 2.93 -2.78
N ALA A 223 7.86 1.92 -2.63
CA ALA A 223 8.60 1.32 -3.75
C ALA A 223 8.32 -0.17 -3.86
N TRP A 224 7.98 -0.64 -5.05
CA TRP A 224 7.74 -2.04 -5.40
C TRP A 224 8.56 -2.50 -6.62
N THR A 225 8.78 -3.77 -6.83
CA THR A 225 8.91 -4.83 -5.81
C THR A 225 10.37 -4.92 -5.45
N VAL A 226 10.74 -4.59 -4.23
CA VAL A 226 12.15 -4.49 -3.80
C VAL A 226 12.51 -5.75 -3.03
N ASN A 227 13.33 -6.63 -3.61
CA ASN A 227 13.62 -7.95 -3.06
C ASN A 227 15.08 -8.17 -2.66
N ASP A 228 16.01 -7.31 -3.10
CA ASP A 228 17.41 -7.42 -2.76
C ASP A 228 17.84 -6.43 -1.66
N LYS A 229 18.75 -6.87 -0.78
CA LYS A 229 19.20 -6.10 0.38
C LYS A 229 19.80 -4.75 0.03
N SER A 230 20.52 -4.66 -1.08
CA SER A 230 21.22 -3.41 -1.45
C SER A 230 20.23 -2.34 -1.87
N THR A 231 19.20 -2.71 -2.62
CA THR A 231 18.11 -1.80 -3.00
C THR A 231 17.23 -1.44 -1.79
N MET A 232 16.93 -2.40 -0.89
CA MET A 232 16.25 -2.12 0.38
C MET A 232 17.01 -1.07 1.19
N GLN A 233 18.33 -1.27 1.39
CA GLN A 233 19.15 -0.34 2.14
C GLN A 233 19.17 1.05 1.51
N TRP A 234 19.30 1.13 0.18
CA TRP A 234 19.27 2.41 -0.53
C TRP A 234 17.97 3.19 -0.26
N PHE A 235 16.81 2.53 -0.25
CA PHE A 235 15.53 3.17 0.06
C PHE A 235 15.41 3.55 1.53
N ILE A 236 15.92 2.73 2.45
CA ILE A 236 15.98 3.05 3.89
C ILE A 236 16.81 4.31 4.11
N ASP A 237 17.97 4.42 3.47
CA ASP A 237 18.86 5.59 3.56
C ASP A 237 18.22 6.86 2.98
N LYS A 238 17.39 6.72 1.93
CA LYS A 238 16.56 7.78 1.35
C LYS A 238 15.31 8.10 2.19
N LYS A 239 15.06 7.37 3.29
CA LYS A 239 13.92 7.55 4.21
C LYS A 239 12.55 7.37 3.53
N ILE A 240 12.43 6.43 2.60
CA ILE A 240 11.13 6.09 2.02
C ILE A 240 10.15 5.63 3.10
N ASP A 241 8.86 5.91 2.94
CA ASP A 241 7.87 5.53 3.96
C ASP A 241 7.59 4.03 3.96
N PHE A 242 7.46 3.44 2.77
CA PHE A 242 7.13 2.02 2.62
C PHE A 242 8.01 1.33 1.58
N ILE A 243 8.25 0.05 1.81
CA ILE A 243 8.84 -0.86 0.82
C ILE A 243 7.92 -2.07 0.70
N THR A 244 7.42 -2.31 -0.52
CA THR A 244 6.65 -3.50 -0.89
C THR A 244 7.60 -4.57 -1.43
N THR A 245 7.59 -5.75 -0.79
CA THR A 245 8.59 -6.80 -1.02
C THR A 245 8.01 -8.22 -0.92
N ASN A 246 8.59 -9.16 -1.68
CA ASN A 246 8.37 -10.60 -1.51
C ASN A 246 9.22 -11.20 -0.37
N GLU A 247 10.10 -10.40 0.24
CA GLU A 247 11.04 -10.81 1.30
C GLU A 247 10.80 -10.00 2.58
N PRO A 248 9.55 -10.02 3.15
CA PRO A 248 9.24 -9.17 4.30
C PRO A 248 10.11 -9.50 5.52
N GLU A 249 10.48 -10.77 5.74
CA GLU A 249 11.35 -11.17 6.83
C GLU A 249 12.74 -10.55 6.71
N GLN A 250 13.29 -10.51 5.48
CA GLN A 250 14.59 -9.90 5.20
C GLN A 250 14.57 -8.39 5.46
N LEU A 251 13.51 -7.71 5.04
CA LEU A 251 13.37 -6.26 5.27
C LEU A 251 13.17 -5.96 6.76
N ILE A 252 12.37 -6.76 7.47
CA ILE A 252 12.21 -6.63 8.94
C ILE A 252 13.56 -6.76 9.65
N GLU A 253 14.43 -7.68 9.21
CA GLU A 253 15.78 -7.84 9.79
C GLU A 253 16.67 -6.62 9.54
N LEU A 254 16.63 -6.02 8.34
CA LEU A 254 17.38 -4.80 8.03
C LEU A 254 16.91 -3.57 8.83
N LEU A 255 15.69 -3.58 9.34
CA LEU A 255 15.09 -2.46 10.06
C LEU A 255 15.28 -2.54 11.60
N LYS A 256 15.91 -3.60 12.13
CA LYS A 256 16.22 -3.75 13.55
C LYS A 256 17.40 -2.89 13.94
#